data_cfb6d23182d1e7a9d410edf8e6d7fd62
#
_entry.id   cfb6d23182d1e7a9d410edf8e6d7fd62
#
_cell.length_a   1.000
_cell.length_b   1.000
_cell.length_c   1.000
_cell.angle_alpha   90.00
_cell.angle_beta   90.00
_cell.angle_gamma   90.00
#
_symmetry.space_group_name_H-M   'P 1'
#
loop_
_entity.id
_entity.type
_entity.pdbx_description
1 polymer ?
#
loop_
_entity_poly.entity_id
_entity_poly.type
_entity_poly.pdbx_seq_one_letter_code
_entity_poly.pdbx_strand_id
1 'polypeptide(L)'
;MFDYLKHHIHVATISLAPCKGNEEEVQHIRYKVPEGIDWWSYVCWQPGGNEPNFLLQMKGIQQRAIMWRTWKNGSQGFLYWNCNIYHKRNPFTYITDMPHGDGILIYPGDILGCKGPIASARLERWRDGAEEMELL
;
A
#
# COMPACT_ATOMS: atom_id res chain seq x y z
N MET A 1 20.58 11.74 -10.12
CA MET A 1 19.74 12.10 -8.94
C MET A 1 19.97 11.14 -7.78
N PHE A 2 19.88 9.83 -7.97
CA PHE A 2 20.09 8.85 -6.89
C PHE A 2 21.51 8.88 -6.30
N ASP A 3 22.56 9.11 -7.10
CA ASP A 3 23.94 9.17 -6.59
C ASP A 3 24.18 10.29 -5.58
N TYR A 4 23.47 11.39 -5.70
CA TYR A 4 23.50 12.46 -4.70
C TYR A 4 22.80 12.06 -3.41
N LEU A 5 21.67 11.33 -3.54
CA LEU A 5 20.81 10.98 -2.41
C LEU A 5 21.32 9.80 -1.58
N LYS A 6 22.16 8.92 -2.14
CA LYS A 6 22.63 7.69 -1.47
C LYS A 6 23.31 7.90 -0.10
N HIS A 7 23.82 9.08 0.18
CA HIS A 7 24.42 9.43 1.48
C HIS A 7 23.42 10.07 2.46
N HIS A 8 22.18 10.31 2.03
CA HIS A 8 21.17 11.06 2.80
C HIS A 8 19.85 10.31 2.98
N ILE A 9 19.65 9.22 2.26
CA ILE A 9 18.43 8.40 2.37
C ILE A 9 18.79 6.94 2.62
N HIS A 10 17.96 6.26 3.40
CA HIS A 10 18.09 4.83 3.70
C HIS A 10 17.03 3.99 2.99
N VAL A 11 15.92 4.60 2.61
CA VAL A 11 14.79 3.94 1.97
C VAL A 11 14.34 4.74 0.76
N ALA A 12 14.18 4.08 -0.38
CA ALA A 12 13.55 4.61 -1.57
C ALA A 12 12.18 3.97 -1.75
N THR A 13 11.11 4.74 -1.59
CA THR A 13 9.75 4.25 -1.80
C THR A 13 9.31 4.50 -3.24
N ILE A 14 8.91 3.43 -3.92
CA ILE A 14 8.61 3.44 -5.35
C ILE A 14 7.16 3.06 -5.59
N SER A 15 6.42 3.93 -6.29
CA SER A 15 5.06 3.65 -6.71
C SER A 15 5.02 2.53 -7.76
N LEU A 16 4.17 1.53 -7.53
CA LEU A 16 3.91 0.47 -8.48
C LEU A 16 2.84 0.86 -9.53
N ALA A 17 2.20 2.00 -9.37
CA ALA A 17 1.14 2.47 -10.26
C ALA A 17 1.57 2.59 -11.74
N PRO A 18 2.73 3.17 -12.07
CA PRO A 18 3.18 3.26 -13.46
C PRO A 18 3.46 1.91 -14.10
N CYS A 19 3.89 0.94 -13.30
CA CYS A 19 4.32 -0.37 -13.81
C CYS A 19 3.16 -1.27 -14.28
N LYS A 20 1.92 -0.97 -13.90
CA LYS A 20 0.70 -1.71 -14.32
C LYS A 20 0.83 -3.23 -14.30
N GLY A 21 1.56 -3.77 -13.32
CA GLY A 21 1.84 -5.19 -13.24
C GLY A 21 3.00 -5.68 -14.12
N ASN A 22 3.65 -4.83 -14.87
CA ASN A 22 4.80 -5.19 -15.69
C ASN A 22 6.04 -5.40 -14.81
N GLU A 23 6.47 -6.65 -14.72
CA GLU A 23 7.62 -7.04 -13.90
C GLU A 23 8.94 -6.48 -14.44
N GLU A 24 9.10 -6.36 -15.74
CA GLU A 24 10.31 -5.79 -16.33
C GLU A 24 10.48 -4.33 -15.95
N GLU A 25 9.38 -3.55 -15.95
CA GLU A 25 9.42 -2.18 -15.49
C GLU A 25 9.75 -2.06 -14.00
N VAL A 26 9.20 -2.94 -13.16
CA VAL A 26 9.53 -2.98 -11.72
C VAL A 26 11.01 -3.27 -11.54
N GLN A 27 11.56 -4.26 -12.23
CA GLN A 27 12.99 -4.60 -12.16
C GLN A 27 13.86 -3.45 -12.70
N HIS A 28 13.45 -2.81 -13.79
CA HIS A 28 14.16 -1.66 -14.32
C HIS A 28 14.23 -0.49 -13.33
N ILE A 29 13.16 -0.23 -12.59
CA ILE A 29 13.15 0.79 -11.53
C ILE A 29 14.05 0.36 -10.37
N ARG A 30 13.95 -0.91 -9.94
CA ARG A 30 14.78 -1.46 -8.87
C ARG A 30 16.27 -1.32 -9.18
N TYR A 31 16.68 -1.58 -10.41
CA TYR A 31 18.07 -1.43 -10.85
C TYR A 31 18.61 0.00 -10.71
N LYS A 32 17.73 1.00 -10.63
CA LYS A 32 18.12 2.39 -10.43
C LYS A 32 18.29 2.77 -8.97
N VAL A 33 17.87 1.91 -8.03
CA VAL A 33 18.08 2.15 -6.60
C VAL A 33 19.52 1.79 -6.26
N PRO A 34 20.33 2.71 -5.71
CA PRO A 34 21.71 2.46 -5.37
C PRO A 34 21.84 1.32 -4.36
N GLU A 35 22.96 0.61 -4.42
CA GLU A 35 23.34 -0.39 -3.42
C GLU A 35 23.40 0.25 -2.02
N GLY A 36 22.90 -0.47 -1.02
CA GLY A 36 22.81 -0.02 0.37
C GLY A 36 21.61 0.86 0.71
N ILE A 37 20.71 1.08 -0.25
CA ILE A 37 19.43 1.73 -0.02
C ILE A 37 18.32 0.68 -0.13
N ASP A 38 17.51 0.53 0.92
CA ASP A 38 16.32 -0.30 0.88
C ASP A 38 15.30 0.29 -0.09
N TRP A 39 14.65 -0.54 -0.88
CA TRP A 39 13.54 -0.09 -1.68
C TRP A 39 12.23 -0.67 -1.18
N TRP A 40 11.22 0.18 -1.10
CA TRP A 40 9.89 -0.16 -0.63
C TRP A 40 8.87 0.02 -1.74
N SER A 41 7.95 -0.92 -1.84
CA SER A 41 6.79 -0.82 -2.71
C SER A 41 5.75 0.15 -2.14
N TYR A 42 5.00 0.81 -3.01
CA TYR A 42 3.98 1.78 -2.65
C TYR A 42 2.76 1.68 -3.56
N VAL A 43 1.59 1.75 -2.99
CA VAL A 43 0.31 1.93 -3.69
C VAL A 43 -0.50 3.06 -3.05
N CYS A 44 -1.39 3.66 -3.84
CA CYS A 44 -2.37 4.66 -3.39
C CYS A 44 -3.67 4.49 -4.19
N TRP A 45 -4.20 5.55 -4.82
CA TRP A 45 -5.35 5.48 -5.72
C TRP A 45 -5.15 4.54 -6.91
N GLN A 46 -3.93 4.19 -7.21
CA GLN A 46 -3.51 3.22 -8.23
C GLN A 46 -2.42 2.28 -7.65
N PRO A 47 -2.22 1.09 -8.27
CA PRO A 47 -2.92 0.56 -9.44
C PRO A 47 -4.37 0.16 -9.14
N GLY A 48 -5.18 0.02 -10.19
CA GLY A 48 -6.54 -0.47 -10.15
C GLY A 48 -6.72 -1.79 -10.90
N GLY A 49 -7.96 -2.21 -11.11
CA GLY A 49 -8.30 -3.40 -11.89
C GLY A 49 -7.88 -4.70 -11.20
N ASN A 50 -7.03 -5.49 -11.84
CA ASN A 50 -6.58 -6.78 -11.31
C ASN A 50 -5.32 -6.68 -10.43
N GLU A 51 -4.66 -5.54 -10.39
CA GLU A 51 -3.47 -5.34 -9.59
C GLU A 51 -3.79 -5.20 -8.09
N PRO A 52 -2.96 -5.74 -7.19
CA PRO A 52 -3.16 -5.62 -5.74
C PRO A 52 -3.18 -4.17 -5.26
N ASN A 53 -4.23 -3.82 -4.50
CA ASN A 53 -4.37 -2.52 -3.81
C ASN A 53 -5.45 -2.63 -2.71
N PHE A 54 -5.73 -1.54 -1.97
CA PHE A 54 -6.68 -1.47 -0.86
C PHE A 54 -8.02 -0.81 -1.20
N LEU A 55 -8.36 -0.58 -2.45
CA LEU A 55 -9.60 0.07 -2.84
C LEU A 55 -10.82 -0.80 -2.48
N LEU A 56 -11.97 -0.17 -2.16
CA LEU A 56 -13.17 -0.89 -1.70
C LEU A 56 -13.74 -1.86 -2.73
N GLN A 57 -13.64 -1.53 -4.02
CA GLN A 57 -14.15 -2.36 -5.11
C GLN A 57 -13.27 -3.60 -5.39
N MET A 58 -12.14 -3.73 -4.73
CA MET A 58 -11.23 -4.85 -4.96
C MET A 58 -11.63 -6.09 -4.16
N LYS A 59 -11.33 -7.25 -4.75
CA LYS A 59 -11.52 -8.53 -4.07
C LYS A 59 -10.56 -8.66 -2.89
N GLY A 60 -10.99 -9.35 -1.83
CA GLY A 60 -10.18 -9.55 -0.63
C GLY A 60 -8.82 -10.20 -0.89
N ILE A 61 -8.76 -11.10 -1.87
CA ILE A 61 -7.49 -11.74 -2.26
C ILE A 61 -6.49 -10.74 -2.84
N GLN A 62 -6.92 -9.71 -3.55
CA GLN A 62 -6.03 -8.67 -4.08
C GLN A 62 -5.42 -7.85 -2.95
N GLN A 63 -6.20 -7.56 -1.89
CA GLN A 63 -5.75 -6.84 -0.71
C GLN A 63 -4.69 -7.63 0.07
N ARG A 64 -4.89 -8.95 0.22
CA ARG A 64 -3.94 -9.88 0.84
C ARG A 64 -2.68 -10.05 -0.01
N ALA A 65 -2.83 -10.13 -1.32
CA ALA A 65 -1.73 -10.35 -2.26
C ALA A 65 -0.74 -9.18 -2.39
N ILE A 66 -1.00 -8.03 -1.75
CA ILE A 66 -0.08 -6.88 -1.76
C ILE A 66 1.30 -7.28 -1.22
N MET A 67 1.34 -8.01 -0.11
CA MET A 67 2.60 -8.42 0.51
C MET A 67 3.32 -9.51 -0.32
N TRP A 68 2.57 -10.41 -0.93
CA TRP A 68 3.12 -11.37 -1.89
C TRP A 68 3.76 -10.67 -3.10
N ARG A 69 3.12 -9.62 -3.59
CA ARG A 69 3.67 -8.79 -4.65
C ARG A 69 4.94 -8.07 -4.21
N THR A 70 4.95 -7.54 -2.98
CA THR A 70 6.12 -6.91 -2.36
C THR A 70 7.29 -7.87 -2.33
N TRP A 71 7.08 -9.08 -1.82
CA TRP A 71 8.10 -10.14 -1.79
C TRP A 71 8.58 -10.53 -3.20
N LYS A 72 7.65 -10.82 -4.12
CA LYS A 72 7.97 -11.19 -5.51
C LYS A 72 8.83 -10.15 -6.20
N ASN A 73 8.58 -8.89 -5.95
CA ASN A 73 9.36 -7.79 -6.51
C ASN A 73 10.74 -7.62 -5.83
N GLY A 74 11.02 -8.36 -4.75
CA GLY A 74 12.22 -8.24 -3.93
C GLY A 74 12.30 -6.92 -3.17
N SER A 75 11.15 -6.35 -2.82
CA SER A 75 11.03 -5.14 -2.01
C SER A 75 11.17 -5.50 -0.54
N GLN A 76 11.98 -4.74 0.20
CA GLN A 76 12.20 -4.97 1.63
C GLN A 76 11.07 -4.44 2.50
N GLY A 77 10.17 -3.62 1.95
CA GLY A 77 9.06 -3.09 2.70
C GLY A 77 7.95 -2.56 1.81
N PHE A 78 6.87 -2.16 2.47
CA PHE A 78 5.67 -1.65 1.82
C PHE A 78 5.17 -0.40 2.56
N LEU A 79 4.81 0.62 1.81
CA LEU A 79 4.22 1.84 2.32
C LEU A 79 2.82 2.05 1.73
N TYR A 80 1.89 2.42 2.59
CA TYR A 80 0.60 2.98 2.20
C TYR A 80 0.48 4.40 2.74
N TRP A 81 0.06 5.32 1.89
CA TRP A 81 0.20 6.76 2.15
C TRP A 81 -0.63 7.29 3.33
N ASN A 82 -1.74 6.63 3.66
CA ASN A 82 -2.58 6.99 4.81
C ASN A 82 -3.48 5.82 5.23
N CYS A 83 -3.96 5.84 6.48
CA CYS A 83 -4.84 4.81 7.03
C CYS A 83 -6.20 5.36 7.48
N ASN A 84 -6.34 6.68 7.67
CA ASN A 84 -7.52 7.27 8.31
C ASN A 84 -7.88 8.66 7.78
N ILE A 85 -7.68 8.90 6.48
CA ILE A 85 -7.91 10.21 5.86
C ILE A 85 -9.39 10.46 5.57
N TYR A 86 -10.15 10.78 6.57
CA TYR A 86 -11.56 11.18 6.43
C TYR A 86 -11.86 12.60 6.96
N HIS A 87 -10.83 13.38 7.33
CA HIS A 87 -10.93 14.80 7.69
C HIS A 87 -12.04 15.12 8.70
N LYS A 88 -12.18 14.29 9.75
CA LYS A 88 -13.27 14.38 10.75
C LYS A 88 -14.68 14.24 10.16
N ARG A 89 -14.83 13.72 8.96
CA ARG A 89 -16.11 13.41 8.32
C ARG A 89 -16.44 11.94 8.50
N ASN A 90 -17.70 11.58 8.27
CA ASN A 90 -18.10 10.18 8.29
C ASN A 90 -17.50 9.44 7.07
N PRO A 91 -16.58 8.47 7.27
CA PRO A 91 -15.92 7.78 6.17
C PRO A 91 -16.84 6.88 5.36
N PHE A 92 -18.04 6.58 5.85
CA PHE A 92 -19.04 5.78 5.13
C PHE A 92 -19.88 6.61 4.14
N THR A 93 -19.96 7.92 4.36
CA THR A 93 -20.75 8.85 3.54
C THR A 93 -19.90 9.90 2.84
N TYR A 94 -18.61 9.99 3.21
CA TYR A 94 -17.71 10.95 2.63
C TYR A 94 -17.29 10.52 1.23
N ILE A 95 -17.78 11.25 0.23
CA ILE A 95 -17.40 11.07 -1.17
C ILE A 95 -16.27 12.05 -1.49
N THR A 96 -15.19 11.52 -2.02
CA THR A 96 -14.05 12.30 -2.50
C THR A 96 -13.87 12.05 -4.00
N ASP A 97 -13.01 12.85 -4.65
CA ASP A 97 -12.56 12.59 -6.02
C ASP A 97 -11.59 11.40 -6.11
N MET A 98 -11.17 10.88 -4.97
CA MET A 98 -10.30 9.71 -4.88
C MET A 98 -11.10 8.40 -4.97
N PRO A 99 -10.48 7.31 -5.42
CA PRO A 99 -11.11 6.00 -5.43
C PRO A 99 -11.62 5.60 -4.03
N HIS A 100 -12.80 4.99 -3.99
CA HIS A 100 -13.43 4.66 -2.72
C HIS A 100 -12.54 3.79 -1.82
N GLY A 101 -12.37 4.26 -0.58
CA GLY A 101 -11.58 3.60 0.44
C GLY A 101 -10.07 3.85 0.38
N ASP A 102 -9.58 4.64 -0.60
CA ASP A 102 -8.18 5.02 -0.62
C ASP A 102 -7.83 5.87 0.60
N GLY A 103 -6.72 5.53 1.26
CA GLY A 103 -6.28 6.18 2.49
C GLY A 103 -7.13 5.89 3.73
N ILE A 104 -8.10 4.97 3.68
CA ILE A 104 -8.98 4.62 4.81
C ILE A 104 -8.92 3.12 5.09
N LEU A 105 -8.12 2.71 6.04
CA LEU A 105 -8.03 1.34 6.55
C LEU A 105 -8.52 1.22 8.00
N ILE A 106 -8.53 2.33 8.71
CA ILE A 106 -8.96 2.43 10.11
C ILE A 106 -10.15 3.41 10.17
N TYR A 107 -11.21 2.98 10.81
CA TYR A 107 -12.45 3.75 10.94
C TYR A 107 -12.63 4.29 12.37
N PRO A 108 -13.29 5.44 12.55
CA PRO A 108 -13.63 5.95 13.88
C PRO A 108 -14.76 5.12 14.47
N GLY A 109 -14.54 4.55 15.66
CA GLY A 109 -15.51 3.66 16.29
C GLY A 109 -16.75 4.39 16.83
N ASP A 110 -16.64 5.67 17.21
CA ASP A 110 -17.72 6.49 17.70
C ASP A 110 -18.93 6.55 16.74
N ILE A 111 -18.67 6.56 15.44
CA ILE A 111 -19.72 6.50 14.39
C ILE A 111 -20.53 5.21 14.47
N LEU A 112 -19.94 4.13 14.96
CA LEU A 112 -20.55 2.80 15.11
C LEU A 112 -20.90 2.47 16.57
N GLY A 113 -20.83 3.45 17.48
CA GLY A 113 -21.11 3.26 18.90
C GLY A 113 -20.04 2.46 19.66
N CYS A 114 -18.84 2.32 19.08
CA CYS A 114 -17.71 1.62 19.68
C CYS A 114 -16.69 2.59 20.27
N LYS A 115 -15.96 2.15 21.30
CA LYS A 115 -14.84 2.93 21.82
C LYS A 115 -13.56 2.62 21.02
N GLY A 116 -12.87 3.69 20.59
CA GLY A 116 -11.59 3.58 19.88
C GLY A 116 -11.70 3.29 18.39
N PRO A 117 -10.57 3.11 17.70
CA PRO A 117 -10.53 2.86 16.28
C PRO A 117 -10.98 1.44 15.93
N ILE A 118 -11.53 1.27 14.74
CA ILE A 118 -11.95 -0.03 14.20
C ILE A 118 -11.12 -0.34 12.96
N ALA A 119 -10.44 -1.48 12.96
CA ALA A 119 -9.74 -1.99 11.80
C ALA A 119 -10.74 -2.40 10.70
N SER A 120 -10.44 -2.07 9.46
CA SER A 120 -11.20 -2.61 8.34
C SER A 120 -10.79 -4.04 8.01
N ALA A 121 -11.66 -4.81 7.37
CA ALA A 121 -11.29 -6.11 6.81
C ALA A 121 -10.11 -6.03 5.81
N ARG A 122 -9.87 -4.86 5.21
CA ARG A 122 -8.73 -4.63 4.32
C ARG A 122 -7.42 -4.59 5.08
N LEU A 123 -7.40 -3.95 6.26
CA LEU A 123 -6.24 -3.92 7.14
C LEU A 123 -5.92 -5.32 7.67
N GLU A 124 -6.94 -6.10 8.06
CA GLU A 124 -6.76 -7.47 8.53
C GLU A 124 -6.19 -8.38 7.43
N ARG A 125 -6.69 -8.26 6.20
CA ARG A 125 -6.14 -9.01 5.06
C ARG A 125 -4.71 -8.62 4.72
N TRP A 126 -4.35 -7.35 4.90
CA TRP A 126 -2.97 -6.91 4.75
C TRP A 126 -2.07 -7.56 5.80
N ARG A 127 -2.52 -7.61 7.06
CA ARG A 127 -1.82 -8.32 8.13
C ARG A 127 -1.62 -9.79 7.77
N ASP A 128 -2.70 -10.48 7.35
CA ASP A 128 -2.60 -11.89 6.94
C ASP A 128 -1.55 -12.08 5.82
N GLY A 129 -1.55 -11.21 4.84
CA GLY A 129 -0.55 -11.24 3.76
C GLY A 129 0.88 -10.96 4.23
N ALA A 130 1.06 -10.10 5.25
CA ALA A 130 2.36 -9.83 5.85
C ALA A 130 2.87 -11.03 6.65
N GLU A 131 2.01 -11.64 7.46
CA GLU A 131 2.33 -12.87 8.21
C GLU A 131 2.72 -14.02 7.27
N GLU A 132 2.04 -14.17 6.13
CA GLU A 132 2.41 -15.15 5.11
C GLU A 132 3.77 -14.86 4.48
N MET A 133 4.10 -13.61 4.23
CA MET A 133 5.39 -13.22 3.68
C MET A 133 6.54 -13.59 4.63
N GLU A 134 6.34 -13.50 5.95
CA GLU A 134 7.33 -13.90 6.95
C GLU A 134 7.64 -15.40 6.97
N LEU A 135 6.80 -16.21 6.32
CA LEU A 135 7.00 -17.67 6.22
C LEU A 135 7.80 -18.08 4.98
N LEU A 136 8.12 -17.14 4.08
CA LEU A 136 8.83 -17.38 2.83
C LEU A 136 10.32 -17.05 2.94
#